data_46148fb50575439f6a6987fd67807fc7
#
_entry.id   46148fb50575439f6a6987fd67807fc7
#
_cell.length_a   1.000
_cell.length_b   1.000
_cell.length_c   1.000
_cell.angle_alpha   90.00
_cell.angle_beta   90.00
_cell.angle_gamma   90.00
#
_symmetry.space_group_name_H-M   'P 1'
#
loop_
_entity.id
_entity.type
_entity.pdbx_description
1 polymer ?
#
loop_
_entity_poly.entity_id
_entity_poly.type
_entity_poly.pdbx_seq_one_letter_code
_entity_poly.pdbx_strand_id
1 'polypeptide(L)'
;MRVTAGGWLFVLCTSAVSAGQFSGPVRLEVHTEARSVTVASYRLQRYLDTQNCTAELVFNQAGDGDLVYRQDGLADRLKLRAVNADGQDPVPVWVTRKTAGVRTLGELEGRDVSLVAGTDPLSGQLALKALAAEGVTPKRGQRYEAGDFSSALGLLLHNNTHAAVSELGLATPFLESQGLAITWQGEPVSGAGWYAGTDTTNPGLQPCLKALLELKRSDDRQIFNLFPEWVHGFAPPDSLQ
;
A
#
# COMPACT_ATOMS: atom_id res chain seq x y z
N MET A 1 7.72 28.54 -85.72
CA MET A 1 7.34 29.08 -84.41
C MET A 1 6.83 27.90 -83.59
N ARG A 2 7.63 27.43 -82.63
CA ARG A 2 7.23 26.37 -81.69
C ARG A 2 7.08 27.00 -80.33
N VAL A 3 5.91 26.94 -79.78
CA VAL A 3 5.59 27.37 -78.44
C VAL A 3 5.65 26.16 -77.53
N THR A 4 6.57 26.15 -76.57
CA THR A 4 6.72 25.15 -75.50
C THR A 4 5.92 25.60 -74.30
N ALA A 5 4.88 24.84 -73.96
CA ALA A 5 4.12 25.03 -72.71
C ALA A 5 4.85 24.31 -71.53
N GLY A 6 5.35 25.09 -70.56
CA GLY A 6 5.90 24.56 -69.33
C GLY A 6 4.83 24.27 -68.31
N GLY A 7 4.68 23.01 -67.96
CA GLY A 7 3.77 22.59 -66.92
C GLY A 7 4.43 22.75 -65.52
N TRP A 8 3.81 23.52 -64.63
CA TRP A 8 4.20 23.63 -63.22
C TRP A 8 3.51 22.52 -62.43
N LEU A 9 4.33 21.60 -61.89
CA LEU A 9 3.84 20.57 -60.98
C LEU A 9 3.75 21.15 -59.56
N PHE A 10 2.53 21.37 -59.05
CA PHE A 10 2.33 21.71 -57.65
C PHE A 10 2.34 20.43 -56.81
N VAL A 11 3.43 20.25 -56.05
CA VAL A 11 3.48 19.20 -54.99
C VAL A 11 2.71 19.69 -53.78
N LEU A 12 1.53 19.16 -53.57
CA LEU A 12 0.76 19.36 -52.33
C LEU A 12 1.36 18.47 -51.22
N CYS A 13 2.19 19.08 -50.33
CA CYS A 13 2.57 18.46 -49.06
C CYS A 13 1.35 18.39 -48.13
N THR A 14 0.65 17.26 -48.07
CA THR A 14 -0.33 16.99 -47.05
C THR A 14 0.39 16.66 -45.75
N SER A 15 0.50 17.64 -44.83
CA SER A 15 0.93 17.43 -43.46
C SER A 15 -0.17 16.59 -42.77
N ALA A 16 0.10 15.32 -42.51
CA ALA A 16 -0.73 14.52 -41.65
C ALA A 16 -0.60 15.07 -40.23
N VAL A 17 -1.58 15.85 -39.81
CA VAL A 17 -1.75 16.18 -38.40
C VAL A 17 -2.14 14.89 -37.69
N SER A 18 -1.18 14.28 -37.00
CA SER A 18 -1.49 13.19 -36.07
C SER A 18 -2.45 13.73 -35.03
N ALA A 19 -3.72 13.35 -35.12
CA ALA A 19 -4.68 13.58 -34.05
C ALA A 19 -4.13 12.83 -32.81
N GLY A 20 -3.58 13.59 -31.85
CA GLY A 20 -3.22 13.05 -30.56
C GLY A 20 -4.48 12.40 -29.99
N GLN A 21 -4.43 11.11 -29.71
CA GLN A 21 -5.49 10.43 -28.99
C GLN A 21 -5.64 11.13 -27.64
N PHE A 22 -6.70 11.90 -27.47
CA PHE A 22 -7.11 12.41 -26.17
C PHE A 22 -7.55 11.18 -25.35
N SER A 23 -6.64 10.63 -24.55
CA SER A 23 -7.01 9.69 -23.51
C SER A 23 -7.60 10.49 -22.35
N GLY A 24 -8.73 10.00 -21.81
CA GLY A 24 -9.26 10.54 -20.57
C GLY A 24 -8.26 10.41 -19.40
N PRO A 25 -8.57 11.04 -18.24
CA PRO A 25 -7.74 10.88 -17.06
C PRO A 25 -7.61 9.39 -16.68
N VAL A 26 -6.45 9.01 -16.13
CA VAL A 26 -6.24 7.65 -15.59
C VAL A 26 -7.08 7.52 -14.32
N ARG A 27 -7.95 6.52 -14.26
CA ARG A 27 -8.76 6.26 -13.08
C ARG A 27 -7.96 5.43 -12.08
N LEU A 28 -7.58 6.08 -10.96
CA LEU A 28 -6.89 5.48 -9.84
C LEU A 28 -7.88 5.17 -8.72
N GLU A 29 -8.12 3.91 -8.46
CA GLU A 29 -9.00 3.45 -7.40
C GLU A 29 -8.17 3.04 -6.18
N VAL A 30 -8.53 3.54 -5.00
CA VAL A 30 -7.83 3.23 -3.74
C VAL A 30 -8.82 2.58 -2.78
N HIS A 31 -8.60 1.31 -2.49
CA HIS A 31 -9.29 0.64 -1.38
C HIS A 31 -8.57 1.00 -0.08
N THR A 32 -9.24 1.75 0.78
CA THR A 32 -8.66 2.30 2.01
C THR A 32 -9.61 2.16 3.20
N GLU A 33 -9.07 1.95 4.37
CA GLU A 33 -9.76 1.96 5.66
C GLU A 33 -9.64 3.32 6.37
N ALA A 34 -9.05 4.32 5.71
CA ALA A 34 -8.93 5.67 6.25
C ALA A 34 -10.31 6.27 6.54
N ARG A 35 -10.50 6.77 7.77
CA ARG A 35 -11.76 7.41 8.19
C ARG A 35 -12.11 8.67 7.39
N SER A 36 -11.10 9.35 6.87
CA SER A 36 -11.24 10.53 6.02
C SER A 36 -10.15 10.55 4.97
N VAL A 37 -10.55 10.66 3.71
CA VAL A 37 -9.63 10.71 2.57
C VAL A 37 -9.37 12.11 2.05
N THR A 38 -10.10 13.14 2.54
CA THR A 38 -10.15 14.48 1.94
C THR A 38 -8.78 15.14 1.80
N VAL A 39 -7.99 15.19 2.88
CA VAL A 39 -6.67 15.83 2.83
C VAL A 39 -5.69 15.02 2.02
N ALA A 40 -5.69 13.71 2.22
CA ALA A 40 -4.78 12.80 1.54
C ALA A 40 -5.05 12.75 0.03
N SER A 41 -6.32 12.71 -0.39
CA SER A 41 -6.70 12.73 -1.81
C SER A 41 -6.29 14.03 -2.50
N TYR A 42 -6.53 15.18 -1.86
CA TYR A 42 -6.11 16.49 -2.40
C TYR A 42 -4.58 16.55 -2.60
N ARG A 43 -3.81 16.05 -1.63
CA ARG A 43 -2.35 16.04 -1.71
C ARG A 43 -1.85 15.06 -2.78
N LEU A 44 -2.44 13.85 -2.84
CA LEU A 44 -2.11 12.89 -3.88
C LEU A 44 -2.41 13.44 -5.27
N GLN A 45 -3.58 14.06 -5.46
CA GLN A 45 -3.93 14.70 -6.73
C GLN A 45 -2.90 15.76 -7.14
N ARG A 46 -2.56 16.67 -6.22
CA ARG A 46 -1.53 17.69 -6.49
C ARG A 46 -0.17 17.09 -6.82
N TYR A 47 0.24 16.04 -6.10
CA TYR A 47 1.49 15.36 -6.40
C TYR A 47 1.46 14.77 -7.81
N LEU A 48 0.42 14.02 -8.18
CA LEU A 48 0.27 13.41 -9.50
C LEU A 48 0.29 14.45 -10.62
N ASP A 49 -0.38 15.59 -10.43
CA ASP A 49 -0.38 16.71 -11.40
C ASP A 49 1.05 17.23 -11.64
N THR A 50 1.90 17.32 -10.60
CA THR A 50 3.31 17.73 -10.75
C THR A 50 4.16 16.72 -11.48
N GLN A 51 3.74 15.44 -11.52
CA GLN A 51 4.43 14.34 -12.18
C GLN A 51 3.90 14.02 -13.58
N ASN A 52 3.10 14.92 -14.16
CA ASN A 52 2.44 14.73 -15.46
C ASN A 52 1.52 13.48 -15.51
N CYS A 53 0.96 13.08 -14.37
CA CYS A 53 -0.07 12.06 -14.27
C CYS A 53 -1.43 12.74 -14.13
N THR A 54 -2.19 12.77 -15.21
CA THR A 54 -3.58 13.26 -15.18
C THR A 54 -4.47 12.13 -14.71
N ALA A 55 -4.92 12.19 -13.46
CA ALA A 55 -5.66 11.13 -12.82
C ALA A 55 -7.01 11.59 -12.25
N GLU A 56 -7.98 10.67 -12.20
CA GLU A 56 -9.20 10.73 -11.41
C GLU A 56 -9.06 9.78 -10.22
N LEU A 57 -9.12 10.32 -9.00
CA LEU A 57 -9.01 9.52 -7.77
C LEU A 57 -10.39 9.04 -7.32
N VAL A 58 -10.54 7.75 -7.10
CA VAL A 58 -11.77 7.10 -6.64
C VAL A 58 -11.46 6.27 -5.39
N PHE A 59 -12.36 6.28 -4.40
CA PHE A 59 -12.13 5.61 -3.11
C PHE A 59 -13.25 4.62 -2.81
N ASN A 60 -12.88 3.39 -2.45
CA ASN A 60 -13.79 2.33 -1.96
C ASN A 60 -15.01 2.09 -2.87
N GLN A 61 -14.87 2.26 -4.15
CA GLN A 61 -15.90 1.91 -5.13
C GLN A 61 -15.51 0.59 -5.80
N ALA A 62 -16.48 -0.28 -6.02
CA ALA A 62 -16.29 -1.41 -6.92
C ALA A 62 -16.34 -0.85 -8.35
N GLY A 63 -15.21 -0.84 -9.04
CA GLY A 63 -15.17 -0.21 -10.35
C GLY A 63 -14.04 -0.69 -11.26
N ASP A 64 -14.04 -0.12 -12.44
CA ASP A 64 -13.11 -0.42 -13.53
C ASP A 64 -11.95 0.60 -13.52
N GLY A 65 -11.26 0.77 -12.39
CA GLY A 65 -10.06 1.61 -12.33
C GLY A 65 -8.99 1.12 -13.30
N ASP A 66 -8.29 2.03 -13.96
CA ASP A 66 -7.09 1.68 -14.76
C ASP A 66 -6.00 1.07 -13.87
N LEU A 67 -5.86 1.62 -12.65
CA LEU A 67 -5.07 1.07 -11.56
C LEU A 67 -5.88 1.03 -10.27
N VAL A 68 -5.78 -0.06 -9.55
CA VAL A 68 -6.49 -0.28 -8.29
C VAL A 68 -5.48 -0.63 -7.20
N TYR A 69 -5.42 0.18 -6.13
CA TYR A 69 -4.70 -0.19 -4.92
C TYR A 69 -5.56 -1.11 -4.06
N ARG A 70 -5.02 -2.26 -3.69
CA ARG A 70 -5.64 -3.22 -2.77
C ARG A 70 -4.57 -3.99 -1.99
N GLN A 71 -5.00 -4.63 -0.91
CA GLN A 71 -4.10 -5.41 -0.04
C GLN A 71 -4.00 -6.88 -0.46
N ASP A 72 -4.91 -7.31 -1.34
CA ASP A 72 -4.95 -8.64 -1.93
C ASP A 72 -5.30 -8.53 -3.41
N GLY A 73 -4.59 -9.20 -4.27
CA GLY A 73 -4.86 -9.18 -5.70
C GLY A 73 -4.16 -10.33 -6.43
N LEU A 74 -4.51 -10.48 -7.70
CA LEU A 74 -3.90 -11.49 -8.56
C LEU A 74 -2.51 -11.04 -8.97
N ALA A 75 -1.49 -11.85 -8.69
CA ALA A 75 -0.08 -11.51 -8.92
C ALA A 75 0.24 -11.12 -10.38
N ASP A 76 -0.44 -11.70 -11.36
CA ASP A 76 -0.30 -11.41 -12.79
C ASP A 76 -0.71 -9.98 -13.18
N ARG A 77 -1.53 -9.32 -12.37
CA ARG A 77 -1.99 -7.93 -12.57
C ARG A 77 -1.23 -6.90 -11.74
N LEU A 78 -0.36 -7.33 -10.83
CA LEU A 78 0.41 -6.43 -9.98
C LEU A 78 1.37 -5.59 -10.84
N LYS A 79 1.29 -4.27 -10.72
CA LYS A 79 2.16 -3.30 -11.41
C LYS A 79 3.20 -2.70 -10.47
N LEU A 80 2.80 -2.42 -9.23
CA LEU A 80 3.70 -1.94 -8.18
C LEU A 80 3.30 -2.62 -6.87
N ARG A 81 4.25 -3.26 -6.18
CA ARG A 81 4.05 -3.78 -4.83
C ARG A 81 4.22 -2.67 -3.80
N ALA A 82 3.43 -2.68 -2.74
CA ALA A 82 3.64 -1.83 -1.59
C ALA A 82 4.83 -2.36 -0.77
N VAL A 83 5.65 -1.45 -0.25
CA VAL A 83 6.85 -1.81 0.52
C VAL A 83 6.91 -1.05 1.84
N ASN A 84 7.55 -1.66 2.83
CA ASN A 84 7.85 -1.06 4.12
C ASN A 84 9.02 -0.05 4.04
N ALA A 85 9.48 0.46 5.17
CA ALA A 85 10.55 1.46 5.24
C ALA A 85 11.88 0.97 4.64
N ASP A 86 12.12 -0.32 4.65
CA ASP A 86 13.34 -0.96 4.12
C ASP A 86 13.20 -1.37 2.64
N GLY A 87 12.08 -1.03 2.00
CA GLY A 87 11.81 -1.40 0.61
C GLY A 87 11.44 -2.87 0.42
N GLN A 88 11.08 -3.57 1.50
CA GLN A 88 10.76 -4.99 1.52
C GLN A 88 9.26 -5.23 1.74
N ASP A 89 8.82 -6.46 1.53
CA ASP A 89 7.50 -6.91 1.93
C ASP A 89 7.37 -6.85 3.47
N PRO A 90 6.21 -6.46 4.01
CA PRO A 90 6.02 -6.32 5.44
C PRO A 90 6.00 -7.68 6.14
N VAL A 91 6.49 -7.71 7.37
CA VAL A 91 6.58 -8.93 8.19
C VAL A 91 5.72 -8.76 9.45
N PRO A 92 4.68 -9.60 9.66
CA PRO A 92 3.86 -9.56 10.87
C PRO A 92 4.64 -10.07 12.08
N VAL A 93 4.48 -9.37 13.22
CA VAL A 93 5.12 -9.75 14.48
C VAL A 93 4.15 -9.66 15.66
N TRP A 94 4.36 -10.52 16.67
CA TRP A 94 3.91 -10.28 18.04
C TRP A 94 5.02 -9.63 18.83
N VAL A 95 4.72 -8.52 19.47
CA VAL A 95 5.62 -7.76 20.31
C VAL A 95 5.16 -7.86 21.77
N THR A 96 6.08 -8.09 22.68
CA THR A 96 5.84 -8.14 24.13
C THR A 96 6.88 -7.29 24.87
N ARG A 97 6.68 -7.07 26.17
CA ARG A 97 7.71 -6.44 27.00
C ARG A 97 8.74 -7.49 27.45
N LYS A 98 10.03 -7.16 27.40
CA LYS A 98 11.10 -8.00 27.93
C LYS A 98 10.87 -8.36 29.39
N THR A 99 10.31 -7.42 30.18
CA THR A 99 10.01 -7.59 31.61
C THR A 99 8.77 -8.43 31.89
N ALA A 100 7.91 -8.67 30.90
CA ALA A 100 6.70 -9.50 31.07
C ALA A 100 6.98 -10.99 31.15
N GLY A 101 8.22 -11.42 30.87
CA GLY A 101 8.65 -12.80 30.92
C GLY A 101 8.03 -13.68 29.82
N VAL A 102 7.31 -13.10 28.85
CA VAL A 102 6.71 -13.83 27.72
C VAL A 102 7.79 -14.08 26.67
N ARG A 103 8.06 -15.35 26.43
CA ARG A 103 9.09 -15.80 25.46
C ARG A 103 8.53 -16.64 24.33
N THR A 104 7.32 -17.19 24.52
CA THR A 104 6.63 -18.03 23.55
C THR A 104 5.18 -17.57 23.42
N LEU A 105 4.53 -17.90 22.30
CA LEU A 105 3.13 -17.58 22.09
C LEU A 105 2.22 -18.30 23.08
N GLY A 106 2.58 -19.52 23.52
CA GLY A 106 1.82 -20.28 24.53
C GLY A 106 1.67 -19.54 25.86
N GLU A 107 2.63 -18.70 26.24
CA GLU A 107 2.60 -17.91 27.47
C GLU A 107 1.63 -16.70 27.40
N LEU A 108 1.00 -16.48 26.24
CA LEU A 108 -0.09 -15.48 26.06
C LEU A 108 -1.47 -16.06 26.39
N GLU A 109 -1.60 -17.31 26.77
CA GLU A 109 -2.89 -17.87 27.21
C GLU A 109 -3.48 -17.03 28.35
N GLY A 110 -4.75 -16.66 28.19
CA GLY A 110 -5.49 -15.86 29.18
C GLY A 110 -5.07 -14.39 29.27
N ARG A 111 -4.13 -13.92 28.44
CA ARG A 111 -3.65 -12.54 28.46
C ARG A 111 -4.36 -11.65 27.44
N ASP A 112 -4.36 -10.35 27.71
CA ASP A 112 -4.90 -9.32 26.83
C ASP A 112 -3.91 -9.00 25.71
N VAL A 113 -4.41 -8.89 24.49
CA VAL A 113 -3.64 -8.59 23.29
C VAL A 113 -4.22 -7.42 22.50
N SER A 114 -3.38 -6.60 21.88
CA SER A 114 -3.82 -5.54 20.99
C SER A 114 -3.62 -5.92 19.53
N LEU A 115 -4.65 -5.62 18.74
CA LEU A 115 -4.75 -5.84 17.30
C LEU A 115 -5.00 -4.50 16.62
N VAL A 116 -4.89 -4.46 15.31
CA VAL A 116 -5.33 -3.31 14.50
C VAL A 116 -6.69 -3.66 13.88
N ALA A 117 -7.63 -2.72 13.93
CA ALA A 117 -8.91 -2.88 13.25
C ALA A 117 -8.67 -2.84 11.74
N GLY A 118 -9.37 -3.72 10.99
CA GLY A 118 -9.32 -3.69 9.55
C GLY A 118 -9.15 -5.06 8.90
N THR A 119 -9.03 -5.04 7.57
CA THR A 119 -8.95 -6.24 6.73
C THR A 119 -7.52 -6.59 6.30
N ASP A 120 -6.55 -5.71 6.57
CA ASP A 120 -5.13 -5.99 6.33
C ASP A 120 -4.72 -7.28 7.07
N PRO A 121 -4.17 -8.30 6.38
CA PRO A 121 -3.71 -9.54 7.02
C PRO A 121 -2.74 -9.32 8.18
N LEU A 122 -1.94 -8.25 8.13
CA LEU A 122 -1.00 -7.87 9.18
C LEU A 122 -1.70 -7.29 10.41
N SER A 123 -2.93 -6.79 10.29
CA SER A 123 -3.69 -6.15 11.38
C SER A 123 -3.98 -7.07 12.56
N GLY A 124 -3.89 -8.38 12.37
CA GLY A 124 -4.06 -9.36 13.44
C GLY A 124 -4.42 -10.76 12.95
N GLN A 125 -4.91 -10.92 11.73
CA GLN A 125 -5.36 -12.21 11.22
C GLN A 125 -4.24 -13.26 11.26
N LEU A 126 -3.05 -12.94 10.71
CA LEU A 126 -1.91 -13.85 10.68
C LEU A 126 -1.37 -14.09 12.09
N ALA A 127 -1.29 -13.05 12.91
CA ALA A 127 -0.80 -13.14 14.27
C ALA A 127 -1.75 -13.97 15.17
N LEU A 128 -3.07 -13.83 15.03
CA LEU A 128 -4.05 -14.68 15.72
C LEU A 128 -4.00 -16.14 15.25
N LYS A 129 -3.75 -16.37 13.96
CA LYS A 129 -3.56 -17.72 13.42
C LYS A 129 -2.33 -18.38 14.05
N ALA A 130 -1.24 -17.62 14.25
CA ALA A 130 -0.04 -18.13 14.91
C ALA A 130 -0.32 -18.48 16.39
N LEU A 131 -1.08 -17.65 17.13
CA LEU A 131 -1.51 -17.98 18.50
C LEU A 131 -2.35 -19.26 18.53
N ALA A 132 -3.31 -19.40 17.61
CA ALA A 132 -4.16 -20.57 17.53
C ALA A 132 -3.37 -21.86 17.24
N ALA A 133 -2.29 -21.79 16.47
CA ALA A 133 -1.40 -22.92 16.20
C ALA A 133 -0.67 -23.42 17.47
N GLU A 134 -0.45 -22.50 18.44
CA GLU A 134 0.10 -22.83 19.77
C GLU A 134 -0.99 -23.12 20.82
N GLY A 135 -2.24 -23.30 20.38
CA GLY A 135 -3.37 -23.58 21.26
C GLY A 135 -3.94 -22.38 22.02
N VAL A 136 -3.46 -21.16 21.74
CA VAL A 136 -3.87 -19.92 22.41
C VAL A 136 -4.98 -19.24 21.60
N THR A 137 -6.13 -19.02 22.24
CA THR A 137 -7.25 -18.33 21.60
C THR A 137 -7.77 -17.22 22.53
N PRO A 138 -7.28 -15.98 22.38
CA PRO A 138 -7.75 -14.88 23.21
C PRO A 138 -9.26 -14.69 23.07
N LYS A 139 -9.98 -14.58 24.18
CA LYS A 139 -11.42 -14.32 24.23
C LYS A 139 -11.73 -12.93 23.69
N ARG A 140 -12.97 -12.69 23.28
CA ARG A 140 -13.40 -11.36 22.79
C ARG A 140 -13.02 -10.21 23.73
N GLY A 141 -13.18 -10.37 25.04
CA GLY A 141 -12.82 -9.37 26.04
C GLY A 141 -11.32 -9.19 26.28
N GLN A 142 -10.49 -10.03 25.68
CA GLN A 142 -9.02 -9.96 25.74
C GLN A 142 -8.40 -9.39 24.43
N ARG A 143 -9.20 -9.05 23.45
CA ARG A 143 -8.77 -8.47 22.17
C ARG A 143 -9.11 -6.99 22.15
N TYR A 144 -8.10 -6.15 22.11
CA TYR A 144 -8.22 -4.70 22.06
C TYR A 144 -7.88 -4.23 20.65
N GLU A 145 -8.88 -3.74 19.93
CA GLU A 145 -8.71 -3.24 18.56
C GLU A 145 -8.30 -1.76 18.60
N ALA A 146 -7.13 -1.46 18.04
CA ALA A 146 -6.60 -0.12 17.83
C ALA A 146 -6.85 0.34 16.38
N GLY A 147 -6.74 1.64 16.14
CA GLY A 147 -6.94 2.20 14.79
C GLY A 147 -5.75 2.01 13.84
N ASP A 148 -4.55 1.77 14.39
CA ASP A 148 -3.30 1.63 13.68
C ASP A 148 -2.27 0.86 14.53
N PHE A 149 -1.12 0.48 13.92
CA PHE A 149 -0.06 -0.27 14.60
C PHE A 149 0.61 0.54 15.74
N SER A 150 0.80 1.84 15.54
CA SER A 150 1.35 2.73 16.58
C SER A 150 0.45 2.76 17.81
N SER A 151 -0.87 2.81 17.61
CA SER A 151 -1.85 2.75 18.71
C SER A 151 -1.87 1.38 19.39
N ALA A 152 -1.76 0.29 18.63
CA ALA A 152 -1.68 -1.06 19.19
C ALA A 152 -0.42 -1.24 20.06
N LEU A 153 0.75 -0.78 19.58
CA LEU A 153 1.97 -0.71 20.38
C LEU A 153 1.83 0.20 21.59
N GLY A 154 1.11 1.32 21.46
CA GLY A 154 0.79 2.23 22.57
C GLY A 154 0.05 1.52 23.71
N LEU A 155 -0.93 0.66 23.42
CA LEU A 155 -1.62 -0.15 24.42
C LEU A 155 -0.66 -1.06 25.19
N LEU A 156 0.29 -1.69 24.50
CA LEU A 156 1.35 -2.48 25.13
C LEU A 156 2.29 -1.61 25.98
N LEU A 157 2.71 -0.46 25.46
CA LEU A 157 3.61 0.46 26.16
C LEU A 157 3.01 1.02 27.45
N HIS A 158 1.71 1.24 27.47
CA HIS A 158 0.97 1.71 28.66
C HIS A 158 0.43 0.59 29.57
N ASN A 159 0.87 -0.66 29.38
CA ASN A 159 0.43 -1.84 30.15
C ASN A 159 -1.08 -2.16 30.07
N ASN A 160 -1.76 -1.70 29.02
CA ASN A 160 -3.17 -2.04 28.78
C ASN A 160 -3.33 -3.43 28.16
N THR A 161 -2.27 -3.91 27.49
CA THR A 161 -2.19 -5.26 26.92
C THR A 161 -0.84 -5.90 27.21
N HIS A 162 -0.73 -7.22 27.05
CA HIS A 162 0.48 -8.00 27.31
C HIS A 162 1.29 -8.24 26.03
N ALA A 163 0.61 -8.21 24.88
CA ALA A 163 1.21 -8.30 23.56
C ALA A 163 0.49 -7.37 22.59
N ALA A 164 1.20 -6.93 21.57
CA ALA A 164 0.68 -6.13 20.46
C ALA A 164 1.09 -6.74 19.13
N VAL A 165 0.16 -6.76 18.18
CA VAL A 165 0.52 -7.01 16.78
C VAL A 165 1.21 -5.77 16.20
N SER A 166 2.21 -6.01 15.34
CA SER A 166 2.89 -4.94 14.60
C SER A 166 3.46 -5.48 13.29
N GLU A 167 3.96 -4.56 12.48
CA GLU A 167 4.90 -4.87 11.40
C GLU A 167 6.33 -4.71 11.93
N LEU A 168 7.25 -5.57 11.48
CA LEU A 168 8.62 -5.66 11.99
C LEU A 168 9.37 -4.31 11.95
N GLY A 169 9.32 -3.62 10.82
CA GLY A 169 9.99 -2.30 10.65
C GLY A 169 9.41 -1.23 11.56
N LEU A 170 8.09 -1.27 11.83
CA LEU A 170 7.44 -0.36 12.76
C LEU A 170 7.79 -0.67 14.22
N ALA A 171 7.97 -1.94 14.57
CA ALA A 171 8.30 -2.37 15.93
C ALA A 171 9.78 -2.16 16.29
N THR A 172 10.69 -2.36 15.33
CA THR A 172 12.15 -2.38 15.52
C THR A 172 12.70 -1.18 16.31
N PRO A 173 12.29 0.09 16.04
CA PRO A 173 12.81 1.24 16.79
C PRO A 173 12.48 1.22 18.29
N PHE A 174 11.47 0.45 18.71
CA PHE A 174 10.99 0.37 20.09
C PHE A 174 11.58 -0.82 20.86
N LEU A 175 12.23 -1.78 20.19
CA LEU A 175 12.72 -3.00 20.82
C LEU A 175 13.73 -2.70 21.94
N GLU A 176 14.70 -1.85 21.68
CA GLU A 176 15.69 -1.47 22.70
C GLU A 176 15.23 -0.26 23.51
N SER A 177 14.76 0.80 22.82
CA SER A 177 14.42 2.07 23.46
C SER A 177 13.27 1.95 24.48
N GLN A 178 12.36 0.99 24.31
CA GLN A 178 11.20 0.77 25.16
C GLN A 178 11.21 -0.61 25.86
N GLY A 179 12.30 -1.36 25.76
CA GLY A 179 12.42 -2.68 26.36
C GLY A 179 11.42 -3.70 25.83
N LEU A 180 11.11 -3.64 24.55
CA LEU A 180 10.23 -4.59 23.86
C LEU A 180 11.04 -5.75 23.26
N ALA A 181 10.36 -6.86 22.98
CA ALA A 181 10.90 -8.04 22.33
C ALA A 181 9.90 -8.58 21.30
N ILE A 182 10.42 -9.13 20.22
CA ILE A 182 9.62 -9.91 19.27
C ILE A 182 9.49 -11.31 19.83
N THR A 183 8.25 -11.72 20.12
CA THR A 183 7.92 -13.05 20.64
C THR A 183 7.56 -14.03 19.50
N TRP A 184 7.11 -13.49 18.37
CA TRP A 184 6.86 -14.25 17.15
C TRP A 184 7.04 -13.36 15.95
N GLN A 185 7.56 -13.96 14.88
CA GLN A 185 7.70 -13.33 13.57
C GLN A 185 7.16 -14.28 12.52
N GLY A 186 6.27 -13.78 11.67
CA GLY A 186 5.76 -14.54 10.52
C GLY A 186 6.63 -14.41 9.29
N GLU A 187 6.17 -15.01 8.20
CA GLU A 187 6.77 -14.85 6.88
C GLU A 187 6.42 -13.48 6.29
N PRO A 188 7.25 -12.93 5.39
CA PRO A 188 6.91 -11.74 4.63
C PRO A 188 5.58 -11.90 3.89
N VAL A 189 4.76 -10.86 3.89
CA VAL A 189 3.43 -10.86 3.27
C VAL A 189 3.46 -10.04 2.00
N SER A 190 3.33 -10.71 0.86
CA SER A 190 3.17 -10.06 -0.45
C SER A 190 1.69 -9.87 -0.79
N GLY A 191 1.41 -9.08 -1.82
CA GLY A 191 0.07 -8.94 -2.40
C GLY A 191 -0.58 -7.57 -2.22
N ALA A 192 -0.08 -6.72 -1.32
CA ALA A 192 -0.50 -5.33 -1.28
C ALA A 192 0.17 -4.51 -2.39
N GLY A 193 -0.60 -3.67 -3.10
CA GLY A 193 -0.04 -2.85 -4.15
C GLY A 193 -1.04 -2.33 -5.17
N TRP A 194 -0.51 -1.82 -6.28
CA TRP A 194 -1.28 -1.30 -7.41
C TRP A 194 -1.42 -2.36 -8.49
N TYR A 195 -2.64 -2.67 -8.83
CA TYR A 195 -3.02 -3.68 -9.81
C TYR A 195 -3.60 -3.04 -11.05
N ALA A 196 -3.27 -3.58 -12.23
CA ALA A 196 -3.93 -3.19 -13.47
C ALA A 196 -5.41 -3.57 -13.43
N GLY A 197 -6.26 -2.66 -13.87
CA GLY A 197 -7.67 -2.95 -14.16
C GLY A 197 -7.86 -3.88 -15.35
N THR A 198 -9.11 -4.07 -15.76
CA THR A 198 -9.46 -4.94 -16.89
C THR A 198 -9.07 -4.36 -18.24
N ASP A 199 -9.08 -3.03 -18.37
CA ASP A 199 -8.67 -2.31 -19.58
C ASP A 199 -7.45 -1.43 -19.31
N THR A 200 -6.27 -1.84 -19.80
CA THR A 200 -4.98 -1.20 -19.56
C THR A 200 -4.47 -0.43 -20.78
N THR A 201 -5.34 -0.05 -21.69
CA THR A 201 -4.94 0.61 -22.96
C THR A 201 -4.75 2.13 -22.81
N ASN A 202 -5.05 2.72 -21.65
CA ASN A 202 -4.89 4.15 -21.39
C ASN A 202 -3.41 4.58 -21.49
N PRO A 203 -3.00 5.40 -22.47
CA PRO A 203 -1.61 5.82 -22.65
C PRO A 203 -1.08 6.70 -21.50
N GLY A 204 -1.99 7.32 -20.70
CA GLY A 204 -1.65 8.06 -19.49
C GLY A 204 -1.18 7.18 -18.33
N LEU A 205 -1.29 5.85 -18.44
CA LEU A 205 -0.96 4.91 -17.36
C LEU A 205 0.52 4.95 -16.97
N GLN A 206 1.44 5.04 -17.96
CA GLN A 206 2.88 5.00 -17.70
C GLN A 206 3.39 6.19 -16.86
N PRO A 207 3.01 7.45 -17.15
CA PRO A 207 3.34 8.58 -16.25
C PRO A 207 2.83 8.38 -14.82
N CYS A 208 1.61 7.83 -14.66
CA CYS A 208 1.03 7.58 -13.34
C CYS A 208 1.77 6.47 -12.58
N LEU A 209 2.14 5.36 -13.26
CA LEU A 209 2.95 4.31 -12.66
C LEU A 209 4.31 4.83 -12.20
N LYS A 210 4.96 5.68 -13.03
CA LYS A 210 6.22 6.32 -12.66
C LYS A 210 6.06 7.22 -11.43
N ALA A 211 5.03 8.07 -11.42
CA ALA A 211 4.74 8.93 -10.28
C ALA A 211 4.51 8.13 -9.00
N LEU A 212 3.71 7.06 -9.06
CA LEU A 212 3.45 6.19 -7.91
C LEU A 212 4.71 5.46 -7.44
N LEU A 213 5.59 5.03 -8.34
CA LEU A 213 6.87 4.40 -8.02
C LEU A 213 7.82 5.34 -7.26
N GLU A 214 7.79 6.63 -7.59
CA GLU A 214 8.63 7.66 -6.96
C GLU A 214 8.04 8.19 -5.65
N LEU A 215 6.76 7.91 -5.36
CA LEU A 215 6.06 8.39 -4.17
C LEU A 215 6.55 7.67 -2.90
N LYS A 216 7.00 8.44 -1.90
CA LYS A 216 7.50 7.92 -0.62
C LYS A 216 6.82 8.60 0.57
N ARG A 217 6.59 7.84 1.64
CA ARG A 217 6.03 8.35 2.91
C ARG A 217 6.92 9.44 3.53
N SER A 218 8.23 9.38 3.33
CA SER A 218 9.17 10.42 3.78
C SER A 218 8.88 11.79 3.19
N ASP A 219 8.36 11.83 1.96
CA ASP A 219 8.14 13.08 1.21
C ASP A 219 6.80 13.73 1.60
N ASP A 220 5.76 12.94 1.77
CA ASP A 220 4.46 13.42 2.28
C ASP A 220 3.69 12.33 3.05
N ARG A 221 3.79 12.37 4.39
CA ARG A 221 3.08 11.43 5.28
C ARG A 221 1.55 11.50 5.14
N GLN A 222 1.01 12.67 4.75
CA GLN A 222 -0.44 12.86 4.65
C GLN A 222 -1.05 12.06 3.50
N ILE A 223 -0.33 11.93 2.38
CA ILE A 223 -0.75 11.05 1.27
C ILE A 223 -0.86 9.60 1.75
N PHE A 224 0.10 9.17 2.55
CA PHE A 224 0.17 7.78 3.01
C PHE A 224 -0.85 7.41 4.08
N ASN A 225 -1.68 8.36 4.54
CA ASN A 225 -2.86 8.03 5.33
C ASN A 225 -3.95 7.28 4.52
N LEU A 226 -3.81 7.20 3.20
CA LEU A 226 -4.66 6.37 2.33
C LEU A 226 -4.30 4.88 2.42
N PHE A 227 -3.12 4.54 2.88
CA PHE A 227 -2.54 3.20 2.88
C PHE A 227 -2.29 2.73 4.31
N PRO A 228 -2.15 1.41 4.54
CA PRO A 228 -1.73 0.90 5.84
C PRO A 228 -0.46 1.59 6.36
N GLU A 229 -0.34 1.69 7.69
CA GLU A 229 0.74 2.44 8.33
C GLU A 229 2.14 1.93 7.93
N TRP A 230 2.27 0.64 7.65
CA TRP A 230 3.52 0.01 7.25
C TRP A 230 3.96 0.35 5.80
N VAL A 231 3.06 0.85 4.96
CA VAL A 231 3.41 1.22 3.57
C VAL A 231 4.24 2.50 3.56
N HIS A 232 5.46 2.42 3.06
CA HIS A 232 6.39 3.54 2.96
C HIS A 232 6.67 3.98 1.52
N GLY A 233 6.29 3.17 0.55
CA GLY A 233 6.47 3.44 -0.87
C GLY A 233 5.99 2.28 -1.72
N PHE A 234 6.37 2.31 -2.99
CA PHE A 234 6.03 1.29 -3.96
C PHE A 234 7.29 0.86 -4.72
N ALA A 235 7.34 -0.40 -5.13
CA ALA A 235 8.44 -0.98 -5.91
C ALA A 235 7.87 -1.78 -7.09
N PRO A 236 8.66 -2.02 -8.15
CA PRO A 236 8.27 -2.98 -9.18
C PRO A 236 7.95 -4.34 -8.56
N PRO A 237 7.04 -5.13 -9.15
CA PRO A 237 6.86 -6.51 -8.71
C PRO A 237 8.19 -7.25 -8.87
N ASP A 238 8.45 -8.18 -7.95
CA ASP A 238 9.59 -9.06 -8.11
C ASP A 238 9.39 -9.85 -9.41
N SER A 239 10.41 -9.87 -10.26
CA SER A 239 10.36 -10.68 -11.47
C SER A 239 10.09 -12.11 -11.03
N LEU A 240 9.00 -12.71 -11.52
CA LEU A 240 8.71 -14.12 -11.32
C LEU A 240 9.96 -14.91 -11.73
N GLN A 241 10.69 -15.41 -10.74
CA GLN A 241 11.79 -16.35 -10.94
C GLN A 241 11.25 -17.72 -11.30
#